data_c22a49f7217411673fa1ac7071c8b6e7
#
_entry.id   c22a49f7217411673fa1ac7071c8b6e7
#
_cell.length_a   1.000
_cell.length_b   1.000
_cell.length_c   1.000
_cell.angle_alpha   90.00
_cell.angle_beta   90.00
_cell.angle_gamma   90.00
#
_symmetry.space_group_name_H-M   'P 1'
#
loop_
_entity.id
_entity.type
_entity.pdbx_description
1 polymer ?
#
loop_
_entity_poly.entity_id
_entity_poly.type
_entity_poly.pdbx_seq_one_letter_code
_entity_poly.pdbx_strand_id
1 'polypeptide(L)'
;MNVFKLAVTIIARHWSYLLIYTLVLGCMAILGSGAIEAPQASEFSNDAPKVAVVDRDGSELSAALTDFALKDAVEVHVEDSTFALQDAAAKDLASYVLIIPEGFQEGLVEAAHSGADAPTLETVVSYQGARGALMDQRVKAYVQSLYGFASVDAQASARDIANNATAACGDETPVGLFSVDSEGLSVKYINFASFSAYALFTSSAIFIAVGLASLRKTEMRRRLVVGPVRSESYGAQVGLACVLASLVIWAVIAAAGLAVFRPLAGGAAPASVAIVVFGQLGVALIGAAFGFLLWQLGASESVANGAGNIVGLACSFFSGAWIPLSIVGEGVRVAAAFTPFYWATNAMIEVSQAPQITSGLALQAAGEVGVTFLWALVIAIIAVAIGRVRLRERGA
;
A
#
# COMPACT_ATOMS: atom_id res chain seq x y z
N MET A 1 -24.18 -32.81 26.41
CA MET A 1 -23.98 -31.34 26.32
C MET A 1 -23.31 -31.06 24.98
N ASN A 2 -23.87 -30.18 24.17
CA ASN A 2 -23.28 -29.89 22.84
C ASN A 2 -22.09 -28.95 23.05
N VAL A 3 -20.87 -29.48 22.87
CA VAL A 3 -19.59 -28.73 23.07
C VAL A 3 -19.52 -27.50 22.17
N PHE A 4 -20.06 -27.60 20.97
CA PHE A 4 -20.16 -26.47 20.04
C PHE A 4 -20.95 -25.30 20.65
N LYS A 5 -22.17 -25.54 21.16
CA LYS A 5 -22.98 -24.50 21.82
C LYS A 5 -22.23 -23.89 23.00
N LEU A 6 -21.57 -24.73 23.80
CA LEU A 6 -20.78 -24.25 24.94
C LEU A 6 -19.65 -23.33 24.49
N ALA A 7 -18.85 -23.76 23.48
CA ALA A 7 -17.74 -22.98 22.96
C ALA A 7 -18.22 -21.63 22.37
N VAL A 8 -19.27 -21.64 21.56
CA VAL A 8 -19.88 -20.41 21.02
C VAL A 8 -20.35 -19.48 22.14
N THR A 9 -21.06 -19.99 23.15
CA THR A 9 -21.53 -19.17 24.27
C THR A 9 -20.37 -18.55 25.06
N ILE A 10 -19.31 -19.32 25.27
CA ILE A 10 -18.12 -18.85 26.00
C ILE A 10 -17.36 -17.79 25.20
N ILE A 11 -17.12 -18.02 23.90
CA ILE A 11 -16.50 -17.03 23.02
C ILE A 11 -17.36 -15.76 22.99
N ALA A 12 -18.67 -15.88 22.78
CA ALA A 12 -19.59 -14.74 22.72
C ALA A 12 -19.62 -13.91 24.01
N ARG A 13 -19.31 -14.52 25.16
CA ARG A 13 -19.27 -13.81 26.44
C ARG A 13 -18.14 -12.79 26.53
N HIS A 14 -17.12 -12.92 25.69
CA HIS A 14 -16.00 -11.99 25.56
C HIS A 14 -16.24 -10.94 24.45
N TRP A 15 -17.51 -10.58 24.21
CA TRP A 15 -17.94 -9.65 23.16
C TRP A 15 -17.21 -8.29 23.20
N SER A 16 -16.72 -7.86 24.37
CA SER A 16 -15.93 -6.63 24.51
C SER A 16 -14.63 -6.67 23.69
N TYR A 17 -13.96 -7.83 23.63
CA TYR A 17 -12.80 -8.01 22.76
C TYR A 17 -13.18 -7.93 21.28
N LEU A 18 -14.28 -8.57 20.90
CA LEU A 18 -14.80 -8.47 19.54
C LEU A 18 -15.09 -7.01 19.18
N LEU A 19 -15.77 -6.27 20.06
CA LEU A 19 -16.11 -4.88 19.81
C LEU A 19 -14.85 -4.02 19.68
N ILE A 20 -13.90 -4.11 20.61
CA ILE A 20 -12.69 -3.29 20.61
C ILE A 20 -11.86 -3.59 19.36
N TYR A 21 -11.51 -4.86 19.15
CA TYR A 21 -10.62 -5.22 18.05
C TYR A 21 -11.28 -5.08 16.67
N THR A 22 -12.54 -5.49 16.50
CA THR A 22 -13.22 -5.42 15.21
C THR A 22 -13.65 -4.00 14.88
N LEU A 23 -14.21 -3.26 15.85
CA LEU A 23 -14.71 -1.91 15.58
C LEU A 23 -13.56 -0.91 15.49
N VAL A 24 -12.64 -0.89 16.47
CA VAL A 24 -11.53 0.09 16.46
C VAL A 24 -10.61 -0.15 15.29
N LEU A 25 -10.16 -1.40 15.07
CA LEU A 25 -9.26 -1.70 13.95
C LEU A 25 -9.99 -1.61 12.59
N GLY A 26 -11.28 -1.96 12.53
CA GLY A 26 -12.10 -1.76 11.34
C GLY A 26 -12.27 -0.27 11.00
N CYS A 27 -12.53 0.58 11.99
CA CYS A 27 -12.54 2.04 11.79
C CYS A 27 -11.18 2.57 11.35
N MET A 28 -10.09 2.08 11.95
CA MET A 28 -8.74 2.46 11.50
C MET A 28 -8.47 2.06 10.04
N ALA A 29 -8.97 0.90 9.60
CA ALA A 29 -8.86 0.50 8.20
C ALA A 29 -9.64 1.43 7.26
N ILE A 30 -10.84 1.89 7.67
CA ILE A 30 -11.63 2.86 6.90
C ILE A 30 -10.92 4.22 6.86
N LEU A 31 -10.43 4.73 7.98
CA LEU A 31 -9.72 5.99 8.06
C LEU A 31 -8.39 5.92 7.30
N GLY A 32 -7.62 4.84 7.47
CA GLY A 32 -6.35 4.61 6.79
C GLY A 32 -6.49 4.50 5.27
N SER A 33 -7.65 4.02 4.78
CA SER A 33 -7.91 3.93 3.34
C SER A 33 -7.94 5.28 2.63
N GLY A 34 -8.28 6.36 3.35
CA GLY A 34 -8.26 7.73 2.84
C GLY A 34 -6.92 8.44 3.04
N ALA A 35 -6.07 7.95 3.95
CA ALA A 35 -4.78 8.58 4.24
C ALA A 35 -3.70 8.29 3.18
N ILE A 36 -3.83 7.18 2.46
CA ILE A 36 -3.00 6.90 1.28
C ILE A 36 -3.79 7.37 0.07
N GLU A 37 -3.68 8.64 -0.22
CA GLU A 37 -4.05 9.12 -1.55
C GLU A 37 -3.09 8.48 -2.54
N ALA A 38 -3.61 7.56 -3.36
CA ALA A 38 -2.91 7.26 -4.59
C ALA A 38 -2.71 8.60 -5.30
N PRO A 39 -1.57 8.83 -5.94
CA PRO A 39 -1.45 9.98 -6.82
C PRO A 39 -2.63 9.91 -7.79
N GLN A 40 -3.65 10.70 -7.50
CA GLN A 40 -4.85 10.75 -8.34
C GLN A 40 -4.39 11.34 -9.66
N ALA A 41 -4.37 10.51 -10.70
CA ALA A 41 -4.23 11.00 -12.06
C ALA A 41 -5.36 11.99 -12.44
N SER A 42 -6.33 12.20 -11.55
CA SER A 42 -7.50 13.09 -11.74
C SER A 42 -7.44 14.42 -10.99
N GLU A 43 -6.52 14.59 -10.04
CA GLU A 43 -6.18 15.90 -9.50
C GLU A 43 -4.72 16.20 -9.83
N PHE A 44 -4.46 16.49 -11.08
CA PHE A 44 -3.44 17.45 -11.41
C PHE A 44 -3.89 18.72 -10.68
N SER A 45 -3.46 18.89 -9.42
CA SER A 45 -3.64 20.18 -8.79
C SER A 45 -2.84 21.15 -9.63
N ASN A 46 -3.53 22.07 -10.24
CA ASN A 46 -2.96 23.12 -11.11
C ASN A 46 -2.18 24.14 -10.26
N ASP A 47 -1.68 23.71 -9.09
CA ASP A 47 -0.80 24.51 -8.28
C ASP A 47 0.53 24.62 -9.00
N ALA A 48 0.85 25.81 -9.41
CA ALA A 48 2.10 26.13 -10.08
C ALA A 48 3.29 25.64 -9.24
N PRO A 49 4.32 24.98 -9.83
CA PRO A 49 5.48 24.55 -9.11
C PRO A 49 6.21 25.75 -8.49
N LYS A 50 6.69 25.59 -7.27
CA LYS A 50 7.53 26.60 -6.61
C LYS A 50 8.96 26.44 -7.11
N VAL A 51 9.47 27.43 -7.83
CA VAL A 51 10.79 27.38 -8.48
C VAL A 51 11.66 28.50 -7.93
N ALA A 52 12.88 28.16 -7.54
CA ALA A 52 13.93 29.12 -7.24
C ALA A 52 14.99 29.06 -8.34
N VAL A 53 15.40 30.23 -8.85
CA VAL A 53 16.45 30.33 -9.86
C VAL A 53 17.58 31.20 -9.30
N VAL A 54 18.80 30.67 -9.39
CA VAL A 54 20.04 31.39 -9.09
C VAL A 54 20.82 31.53 -10.38
N ASP A 55 20.70 32.69 -11.02
CA ASP A 55 21.45 33.01 -12.24
C ASP A 55 22.77 33.71 -11.87
N ARG A 56 23.89 33.00 -12.09
CA ARG A 56 25.24 33.54 -11.90
C ARG A 56 25.91 33.99 -13.19
N ASP A 57 25.28 33.70 -14.33
CA ASP A 57 25.81 34.03 -15.66
C ASP A 57 25.37 35.42 -16.13
N GLY A 58 24.11 35.78 -15.92
CA GLY A 58 23.56 37.08 -16.29
C GLY A 58 23.57 37.38 -17.80
N SER A 59 23.65 36.35 -18.65
CA SER A 59 23.66 36.47 -20.10
C SER A 59 22.26 36.48 -20.73
N GLU A 60 22.17 36.70 -22.05
CA GLU A 60 20.85 36.62 -22.74
C GLU A 60 20.28 35.19 -22.73
N LEU A 61 21.12 34.15 -22.81
CA LEU A 61 20.62 32.78 -22.77
C LEU A 61 20.24 32.35 -21.35
N SER A 62 20.95 32.80 -20.31
CA SER A 62 20.59 32.52 -18.91
C SER A 62 19.30 33.23 -18.52
N ALA A 63 19.09 34.47 -18.97
CA ALA A 63 17.85 35.20 -18.76
C ALA A 63 16.65 34.49 -19.44
N ALA A 64 16.82 34.03 -20.69
CA ALA A 64 15.78 33.26 -21.38
C ALA A 64 15.48 31.92 -20.69
N LEU A 65 16.48 31.23 -20.15
CA LEU A 65 16.30 30.02 -19.37
C LEU A 65 15.55 30.29 -18.06
N THR A 66 15.88 31.39 -17.40
CA THR A 66 15.19 31.86 -16.18
C THR A 66 13.71 32.15 -16.46
N ASP A 67 13.44 32.93 -17.52
CA ASP A 67 12.06 33.25 -17.93
C ASP A 67 11.27 31.99 -18.27
N PHE A 68 11.90 31.04 -18.96
CA PHE A 68 11.27 29.76 -19.28
C PHE A 68 11.00 28.91 -18.04
N ALA A 69 11.91 28.85 -17.08
CA ALA A 69 11.75 28.11 -15.84
C ALA A 69 10.68 28.70 -14.93
N LEU A 70 10.52 30.02 -14.94
CA LEU A 70 9.51 30.73 -14.16
C LEU A 70 8.13 30.82 -14.85
N LYS A 71 8.06 30.48 -16.13
CA LYS A 71 6.78 30.42 -16.86
C LYS A 71 5.89 29.37 -16.22
N ASP A 72 4.69 29.79 -15.79
CA ASP A 72 3.70 28.94 -15.10
C ASP A 72 4.18 28.40 -13.73
N ALA A 73 5.16 29.04 -13.10
CA ALA A 73 5.71 28.70 -11.80
C ALA A 73 5.51 29.84 -10.78
N VAL A 74 5.56 29.50 -9.50
CA VAL A 74 5.64 30.50 -8.42
C VAL A 74 7.11 30.69 -8.06
N GLU A 75 7.63 31.88 -8.31
CA GLU A 75 9.00 32.22 -7.95
C GLU A 75 9.17 32.22 -6.42
N VAL A 76 10.23 31.56 -5.97
CA VAL A 76 10.65 31.54 -4.58
C VAL A 76 12.06 32.12 -4.47
N HIS A 77 12.20 33.17 -3.70
CA HIS A 77 13.51 33.78 -3.47
C HIS A 77 14.27 33.02 -2.40
N VAL A 78 15.42 32.47 -2.74
CA VAL A 78 16.29 31.71 -1.82
C VAL A 78 17.68 32.36 -1.87
N GLU A 79 18.32 32.49 -0.71
CA GLU A 79 19.68 33.02 -0.62
C GLU A 79 20.67 32.08 -1.33
N ASP A 80 21.61 32.66 -2.12
CA ASP A 80 22.63 31.90 -2.84
C ASP A 80 23.67 31.35 -1.87
N SER A 81 23.27 30.34 -1.11
CA SER A 81 24.17 29.56 -0.27
C SER A 81 23.79 28.07 -0.35
N THR A 82 24.78 27.20 -0.38
CA THR A 82 24.57 25.74 -0.50
C THR A 82 23.58 25.23 0.56
N PHE A 83 23.67 25.76 1.76
CA PHE A 83 22.78 25.37 2.86
C PHE A 83 21.33 25.85 2.63
N ALA A 84 21.12 27.10 2.21
CA ALA A 84 19.78 27.65 2.00
C ALA A 84 19.08 26.97 0.82
N LEU A 85 19.81 26.66 -0.25
CA LEU A 85 19.28 25.98 -1.44
C LEU A 85 18.85 24.54 -1.13
N GLN A 86 19.65 23.80 -0.36
CA GLN A 86 19.30 22.45 0.09
C GLN A 86 18.14 22.46 1.12
N ASP A 87 18.15 23.39 2.04
CA ASP A 87 17.10 23.54 3.05
C ASP A 87 15.75 23.90 2.42
N ALA A 88 15.75 24.75 1.40
CA ALA A 88 14.55 25.12 0.63
C ALA A 88 13.89 23.89 -0.05
N ALA A 89 14.67 23.00 -0.65
CA ALA A 89 14.16 21.78 -1.24
C ALA A 89 13.74 20.75 -0.18
N ALA A 90 14.51 20.60 0.89
CA ALA A 90 14.21 19.65 1.97
C ALA A 90 12.92 20.01 2.74
N LYS A 91 12.63 21.29 2.92
CA LYS A 91 11.42 21.82 3.58
C LYS A 91 10.24 22.05 2.64
N ASP A 92 10.36 21.68 1.37
CA ASP A 92 9.35 21.93 0.32
C ASP A 92 8.96 23.41 0.17
N LEU A 93 9.89 24.31 0.48
CA LEU A 93 9.74 25.74 0.21
C LEU A 93 9.88 26.01 -1.29
N ALA A 94 10.80 25.26 -1.97
CA ALA A 94 10.92 25.20 -3.41
C ALA A 94 10.84 23.75 -3.87
N SER A 95 10.00 23.47 -4.88
CA SER A 95 9.90 22.14 -5.50
C SER A 95 11.10 21.86 -6.42
N TYR A 96 11.69 22.92 -6.98
CA TYR A 96 12.83 22.87 -7.89
C TYR A 96 13.72 24.09 -7.69
N VAL A 97 15.01 23.87 -7.63
CA VAL A 97 16.03 24.92 -7.58
C VAL A 97 16.93 24.76 -8.79
N LEU A 98 17.05 25.79 -9.60
CA LEU A 98 17.90 25.86 -10.76
C LEU A 98 19.08 26.79 -10.46
N ILE A 99 20.31 26.32 -10.68
CA ILE A 99 21.53 27.12 -10.55
C ILE A 99 22.19 27.16 -11.92
N ILE A 100 22.24 28.35 -12.50
CA ILE A 100 22.90 28.60 -13.78
C ILE A 100 24.32 29.06 -13.48
N PRO A 101 25.37 28.30 -13.87
CA PRO A 101 26.74 28.64 -13.55
C PRO A 101 27.25 29.81 -14.42
N GLU A 102 28.25 30.51 -13.92
CA GLU A 102 28.98 31.54 -14.67
C GLU A 102 29.61 30.93 -15.92
N GLY A 103 29.53 31.63 -17.07
CA GLY A 103 30.01 31.13 -18.36
C GLY A 103 29.05 30.17 -19.07
N PHE A 104 27.79 30.05 -18.61
CA PHE A 104 26.79 29.15 -19.21
C PHE A 104 26.60 29.41 -20.72
N GLN A 105 26.38 30.67 -21.11
CA GLN A 105 26.15 31.03 -22.53
C GLN A 105 27.35 30.68 -23.40
N GLU A 106 28.54 31.08 -22.98
CA GLU A 106 29.76 30.83 -23.74
C GLU A 106 30.03 29.33 -23.88
N GLY A 107 29.89 28.58 -22.76
CA GLY A 107 30.07 27.12 -22.74
C GLY A 107 29.05 26.39 -23.61
N LEU A 108 27.78 26.82 -23.63
CA LEU A 108 26.73 26.20 -24.44
C LEU A 108 26.98 26.43 -25.93
N VAL A 109 27.35 27.66 -26.35
CA VAL A 109 27.61 27.99 -27.74
C VAL A 109 28.89 27.29 -28.23
N GLU A 110 29.95 27.28 -27.44
CA GLU A 110 31.20 26.59 -27.77
C GLU A 110 30.98 25.07 -27.91
N ALA A 111 30.26 24.47 -26.98
CA ALA A 111 29.90 23.05 -27.04
C ALA A 111 29.07 22.73 -28.28
N ALA A 112 28.09 23.57 -28.62
CA ALA A 112 27.24 23.39 -29.79
C ALA A 112 28.05 23.46 -31.12
N HIS A 113 29.06 24.33 -31.21
CA HIS A 113 29.90 24.46 -32.39
C HIS A 113 30.97 23.36 -32.50
N SER A 114 31.47 22.85 -31.36
CA SER A 114 32.48 21.79 -31.35
C SER A 114 31.89 20.38 -31.39
N GLY A 115 30.57 20.25 -31.19
CA GLY A 115 29.91 18.94 -31.04
C GLY A 115 30.19 18.26 -29.71
N ALA A 116 30.63 19.02 -28.68
CA ALA A 116 30.80 18.55 -27.32
C ALA A 116 29.44 18.51 -26.57
N ASP A 117 29.41 17.84 -25.44
CA ASP A 117 28.20 17.80 -24.61
C ASP A 117 27.84 19.20 -24.07
N ALA A 118 26.53 19.49 -23.97
CA ALA A 118 26.03 20.73 -23.40
C ALA A 118 26.47 20.88 -21.93
N PRO A 119 26.70 22.12 -21.44
CA PRO A 119 27.06 22.34 -20.04
C PRO A 119 26.00 21.81 -19.09
N THR A 120 26.43 21.13 -18.03
CA THR A 120 25.56 20.61 -17.00
C THR A 120 25.11 21.72 -16.06
N LEU A 121 23.79 21.81 -15.85
CA LEU A 121 23.21 22.68 -14.83
C LEU A 121 23.20 21.97 -13.48
N GLU A 122 23.45 22.74 -12.43
CA GLU A 122 23.24 22.25 -11.06
C GLU A 122 21.78 22.43 -10.68
N THR A 123 21.14 21.37 -10.23
CA THR A 123 19.73 21.39 -9.85
C THR A 123 19.50 20.73 -8.49
N VAL A 124 18.59 21.28 -7.68
CA VAL A 124 18.13 20.64 -6.45
C VAL A 124 16.63 20.39 -6.58
N VAL A 125 16.23 19.12 -6.47
CA VAL A 125 14.85 18.67 -6.69
C VAL A 125 14.27 18.21 -5.36
N SER A 126 13.08 18.69 -5.00
CA SER A 126 12.34 18.15 -3.85
C SER A 126 11.78 16.77 -4.19
N TYR A 127 12.04 15.80 -3.32
CA TYR A 127 11.51 14.45 -3.46
C TYR A 127 10.08 14.26 -2.94
N GLN A 128 9.45 15.32 -2.44
CA GLN A 128 8.10 15.25 -1.87
C GLN A 128 6.98 15.24 -2.91
N GLY A 129 7.30 15.38 -4.21
CA GLY A 129 6.32 15.34 -5.28
C GLY A 129 6.94 15.24 -6.67
N ALA A 130 6.12 14.90 -7.66
CA ALA A 130 6.55 14.77 -9.06
C ALA A 130 6.87 16.13 -9.74
N ARG A 131 6.43 17.26 -9.15
CA ARG A 131 6.54 18.61 -9.74
C ARG A 131 7.98 19.02 -10.01
N GLY A 132 8.87 18.77 -9.03
CA GLY A 132 10.30 19.07 -9.18
C GLY A 132 10.95 18.27 -10.32
N ALA A 133 10.63 16.98 -10.43
CA ALA A 133 11.14 16.11 -11.48
C ALA A 133 10.62 16.51 -12.88
N LEU A 134 9.37 16.94 -12.97
CA LEU A 134 8.79 17.46 -14.23
C LEU A 134 9.46 18.78 -14.64
N MET A 135 9.74 19.69 -13.69
CA MET A 135 10.47 20.91 -13.96
C MET A 135 11.89 20.63 -14.42
N ASP A 136 12.57 19.69 -13.80
CA ASP A 136 13.92 19.27 -14.22
C ASP A 136 13.93 18.77 -15.67
N GLN A 137 12.93 17.98 -16.07
CA GLN A 137 12.80 17.54 -17.46
C GLN A 137 12.48 18.70 -18.43
N ARG A 138 11.59 19.64 -18.05
CA ARG A 138 11.27 20.82 -18.86
C ARG A 138 12.53 21.67 -19.08
N VAL A 139 13.28 21.96 -18.02
CA VAL A 139 14.51 22.76 -18.09
C VAL A 139 15.55 22.05 -18.96
N LYS A 140 15.76 20.74 -18.80
CA LYS A 140 16.67 19.96 -19.64
C LYS A 140 16.27 19.98 -21.12
N ALA A 141 14.99 19.83 -21.42
CA ALA A 141 14.48 19.89 -22.78
C ALA A 141 14.71 21.29 -23.40
N TYR A 142 14.53 22.35 -22.63
CA TYR A 142 14.81 23.71 -23.09
C TYR A 142 16.30 23.94 -23.38
N VAL A 143 17.18 23.50 -22.47
CA VAL A 143 18.64 23.56 -22.70
C VAL A 143 19.07 22.78 -23.94
N GLN A 144 18.47 21.60 -24.15
CA GLN A 144 18.71 20.83 -25.38
C GLN A 144 18.24 21.58 -26.66
N SER A 145 17.12 22.31 -26.56
CA SER A 145 16.62 23.14 -27.66
C SER A 145 17.55 24.32 -27.92
N LEU A 146 18.03 25.01 -26.88
CA LEU A 146 19.06 26.07 -27.03
C LEU A 146 20.33 25.53 -27.72
N TYR A 147 20.82 24.39 -27.25
CA TYR A 147 21.99 23.72 -27.86
C TYR A 147 21.72 23.34 -29.31
N GLY A 148 20.54 22.77 -29.62
CA GLY A 148 20.17 22.40 -30.99
C GLY A 148 20.17 23.59 -31.93
N PHE A 149 19.54 24.72 -31.54
CA PHE A 149 19.51 25.92 -32.37
C PHE A 149 20.91 26.58 -32.51
N ALA A 150 21.72 26.56 -31.45
CA ALA A 150 23.11 27.04 -31.54
C ALA A 150 23.98 26.17 -32.46
N SER A 151 23.72 24.87 -32.57
CA SER A 151 24.47 23.95 -33.43
C SER A 151 24.12 24.06 -34.92
N VAL A 152 22.88 24.52 -35.23
CA VAL A 152 22.42 24.64 -36.65
C VAL A 152 22.94 25.89 -37.32
N ASP A 153 23.03 27.00 -36.59
CA ASP A 153 23.51 28.28 -37.16
C ASP A 153 24.58 28.90 -36.27
N ALA A 154 25.84 28.74 -36.72
CA ALA A 154 27.00 29.27 -36.01
C ALA A 154 27.06 30.82 -35.95
N GLN A 155 26.24 31.53 -36.72
CA GLN A 155 26.16 32.98 -36.72
C GLN A 155 24.91 33.54 -36.04
N ALA A 156 24.04 32.67 -35.52
CA ALA A 156 22.84 33.09 -34.83
C ALA A 156 23.18 33.90 -33.56
N SER A 157 22.47 35.02 -33.35
CA SER A 157 22.62 35.74 -32.10
C SER A 157 22.03 34.95 -30.92
N ALA A 158 22.53 35.18 -29.70
CA ALA A 158 22.00 34.56 -28.50
C ALA A 158 20.48 34.77 -28.39
N ARG A 159 20.02 35.93 -28.81
CA ARG A 159 18.58 36.29 -28.80
C ARG A 159 17.76 35.46 -29.80
N ASP A 160 18.31 35.19 -31.00
CA ASP A 160 17.61 34.36 -32.00
C ASP A 160 17.54 32.91 -31.55
N ILE A 161 18.63 32.40 -30.95
CA ILE A 161 18.69 31.07 -30.35
C ILE A 161 17.60 30.94 -29.26
N ALA A 162 17.55 31.92 -28.36
CA ALA A 162 16.55 31.92 -27.27
C ALA A 162 15.11 31.97 -27.79
N ASN A 163 14.84 32.84 -28.80
CA ASN A 163 13.50 32.98 -29.38
C ASN A 163 13.03 31.68 -30.06
N ASN A 164 13.95 31.07 -30.86
CA ASN A 164 13.62 29.81 -31.55
C ASN A 164 13.41 28.66 -30.59
N ALA A 165 14.22 28.54 -29.51
CA ALA A 165 14.05 27.54 -28.49
C ALA A 165 12.73 27.73 -27.72
N THR A 166 12.40 28.99 -27.39
CA THR A 166 11.14 29.32 -26.69
C THR A 166 9.93 29.00 -27.57
N ALA A 167 9.99 29.30 -28.88
CA ALA A 167 8.93 28.95 -29.81
C ALA A 167 8.77 27.42 -29.93
N ALA A 168 9.86 26.68 -30.07
CA ALA A 168 9.81 25.22 -30.19
C ALA A 168 9.29 24.52 -28.92
N CYS A 169 9.58 25.06 -27.73
CA CYS A 169 9.10 24.52 -26.46
C CYS A 169 7.73 25.08 -26.05
N GLY A 170 7.22 26.09 -26.77
CA GLY A 170 5.95 26.75 -26.48
C GLY A 170 4.72 26.11 -27.14
N ASP A 171 4.91 25.17 -28.06
CA ASP A 171 3.83 24.46 -28.72
C ASP A 171 3.12 23.54 -27.71
N GLU A 172 1.93 23.97 -27.28
CA GLU A 172 1.06 23.16 -26.42
C GLU A 172 0.53 21.96 -27.22
N THR A 173 1.08 20.78 -26.93
CA THR A 173 0.49 19.55 -27.45
C THR A 173 -0.83 19.31 -26.71
N PRO A 174 -1.98 19.25 -27.38
CA PRO A 174 -3.25 18.98 -26.72
C PRO A 174 -3.22 17.58 -26.11
N VAL A 175 -3.13 17.50 -24.79
CA VAL A 175 -3.16 16.25 -24.05
C VAL A 175 -4.61 15.95 -23.69
N GLY A 176 -5.21 14.97 -24.35
CA GLY A 176 -6.52 14.43 -23.95
C GLY A 176 -6.34 13.39 -22.86
N LEU A 177 -6.97 13.59 -21.71
CA LEU A 177 -7.12 12.54 -20.72
C LEU A 177 -8.12 11.51 -21.25
N PHE A 178 -7.66 10.35 -21.65
CA PHE A 178 -8.55 9.22 -21.86
C PHE A 178 -8.88 8.62 -20.48
N SER A 179 -10.05 8.96 -19.95
CA SER A 179 -10.62 8.16 -18.88
C SER A 179 -11.06 6.83 -19.50
N VAL A 180 -10.27 5.80 -19.34
CA VAL A 180 -10.78 4.44 -19.54
C VAL A 180 -11.78 4.23 -18.41
N ASP A 181 -13.06 4.05 -18.75
CA ASP A 181 -14.04 3.53 -17.79
C ASP A 181 -13.53 2.16 -17.33
N SER A 182 -12.69 2.16 -16.30
CA SER A 182 -12.16 0.93 -15.75
C SER A 182 -13.25 0.30 -14.89
N GLU A 183 -13.60 -0.95 -15.18
CA GLU A 183 -14.39 -1.80 -14.28
C GLU A 183 -13.62 -2.08 -12.97
N GLY A 184 -12.59 -1.27 -12.70
CA GLY A 184 -11.65 -1.42 -11.61
C GLY A 184 -12.25 -1.05 -10.26
N LEU A 185 -11.72 -1.67 -9.23
CA LEU A 185 -12.04 -1.35 -7.85
C LEU A 185 -11.46 0.02 -7.48
N SER A 186 -12.22 0.84 -6.74
CA SER A 186 -11.70 2.11 -6.26
C SER A 186 -10.48 1.88 -5.35
N VAL A 187 -9.46 2.72 -5.49
CA VAL A 187 -8.23 2.66 -4.69
C VAL A 187 -8.54 2.70 -3.19
N LYS A 188 -9.52 3.51 -2.78
CA LYS A 188 -9.96 3.58 -1.38
C LYS A 188 -10.51 2.24 -0.87
N TYR A 189 -11.26 1.50 -1.69
CA TYR A 189 -11.77 0.19 -1.30
C TYR A 189 -10.66 -0.85 -1.18
N ILE A 190 -9.69 -0.85 -2.10
CA ILE A 190 -8.53 -1.75 -2.04
C ILE A 190 -7.65 -1.44 -0.84
N ASN A 191 -7.37 -0.17 -0.57
CA ASN A 191 -6.64 0.24 0.62
C ASN A 191 -7.36 -0.23 1.89
N PHE A 192 -8.68 -0.02 1.98
CA PHE A 192 -9.47 -0.55 3.09
C PHE A 192 -9.34 -2.07 3.21
N ALA A 193 -9.49 -2.81 2.11
CA ALA A 193 -9.40 -4.27 2.11
C ALA A 193 -8.03 -4.75 2.59
N SER A 194 -6.95 -4.13 2.10
CA SER A 194 -5.59 -4.43 2.50
C SER A 194 -5.32 -4.11 3.98
N PHE A 195 -5.69 -2.93 4.45
CA PHE A 195 -5.55 -2.56 5.86
C PHE A 195 -6.40 -3.43 6.79
N SER A 196 -7.58 -3.87 6.32
CA SER A 196 -8.46 -4.75 7.10
C SER A 196 -7.88 -6.14 7.35
N ALA A 197 -6.86 -6.58 6.60
CA ALA A 197 -6.19 -7.86 6.82
C ALA A 197 -5.63 -7.98 8.25
N TYR A 198 -4.97 -6.92 8.74
CA TYR A 198 -4.51 -6.88 10.12
C TYR A 198 -5.67 -6.97 11.11
N ALA A 199 -6.74 -6.20 10.88
CA ALA A 199 -7.91 -6.20 11.76
C ALA A 199 -8.60 -7.57 11.80
N LEU A 200 -8.80 -8.21 10.64
CA LEU A 200 -9.43 -9.53 10.51
C LEU A 200 -8.64 -10.62 11.23
N PHE A 201 -7.34 -10.66 10.99
CA PHE A 201 -6.47 -11.64 11.64
C PHE A 201 -6.40 -11.44 13.15
N THR A 202 -6.04 -10.23 13.59
CA THR A 202 -5.80 -9.93 15.00
C THR A 202 -7.08 -10.07 15.82
N SER A 203 -8.23 -9.55 15.33
CA SER A 203 -9.51 -9.72 15.98
C SER A 203 -9.87 -11.20 16.11
N SER A 204 -9.77 -11.99 15.03
CA SER A 204 -10.09 -13.42 15.06
C SER A 204 -9.18 -14.19 15.99
N ALA A 205 -7.85 -13.96 15.91
CA ALA A 205 -6.87 -14.68 16.72
C ALA A 205 -7.03 -14.43 18.21
N ILE A 206 -7.13 -13.16 18.61
CA ILE A 206 -7.21 -12.77 20.02
C ILE A 206 -8.57 -13.16 20.62
N PHE A 207 -9.65 -12.83 19.92
CA PHE A 207 -11.01 -13.13 20.38
C PHE A 207 -11.21 -14.64 20.64
N ILE A 208 -10.69 -15.48 19.75
CA ILE A 208 -10.77 -16.93 19.89
C ILE A 208 -9.83 -17.44 20.99
N ALA A 209 -8.57 -17.01 21.02
CA ALA A 209 -7.62 -17.47 22.01
C ALA A 209 -8.05 -17.13 23.45
N VAL A 210 -8.48 -15.89 23.66
CA VAL A 210 -8.98 -15.38 24.95
C VAL A 210 -10.32 -16.02 25.30
N GLY A 211 -11.26 -16.07 24.35
CA GLY A 211 -12.56 -16.70 24.54
C GLY A 211 -12.44 -18.16 24.99
N LEU A 212 -11.59 -18.92 24.33
CA LEU A 212 -11.39 -20.34 24.66
C LEU A 212 -10.56 -20.57 25.94
N ALA A 213 -9.85 -19.56 26.45
CA ALA A 213 -9.02 -19.72 27.65
C ALA A 213 -9.81 -20.23 28.87
N SER A 214 -11.07 -19.87 28.98
CA SER A 214 -11.96 -20.32 30.05
C SER A 214 -12.28 -21.82 30.01
N LEU A 215 -12.21 -22.47 28.82
CA LEU A 215 -12.41 -23.93 28.69
C LEU A 215 -11.26 -24.74 29.32
N ARG A 216 -10.11 -24.09 29.60
CA ARG A 216 -8.94 -24.75 30.26
C ARG A 216 -9.06 -24.77 31.78
N LYS A 217 -9.97 -24.03 32.37
CA LYS A 217 -10.17 -24.03 33.84
C LYS A 217 -10.49 -25.44 34.32
N THR A 218 -9.85 -25.86 35.41
CA THR A 218 -9.87 -27.23 35.93
C THR A 218 -11.28 -27.77 36.13
N GLU A 219 -12.21 -26.93 36.64
CA GLU A 219 -13.59 -27.33 36.87
C GLU A 219 -14.35 -27.63 35.57
N MET A 220 -14.18 -26.78 34.56
CA MET A 220 -14.83 -26.98 33.27
C MET A 220 -14.28 -28.20 32.56
N ARG A 221 -12.97 -28.40 32.65
CA ARG A 221 -12.25 -29.55 32.06
C ARG A 221 -12.69 -30.86 32.71
N ARG A 222 -12.80 -30.95 34.06
CA ARG A 222 -13.28 -32.14 34.76
C ARG A 222 -14.69 -32.55 34.28
N ARG A 223 -15.60 -31.60 34.10
CA ARG A 223 -16.95 -31.86 33.59
C ARG A 223 -16.95 -32.36 32.12
N LEU A 224 -16.02 -31.90 31.30
CA LEU A 224 -15.90 -32.32 29.90
C LEU A 224 -15.31 -33.73 29.77
N VAL A 225 -14.34 -34.09 30.62
CA VAL A 225 -13.68 -35.40 30.60
C VAL A 225 -14.60 -36.53 31.10
N VAL A 226 -15.47 -36.26 32.07
CA VAL A 226 -16.46 -37.23 32.57
C VAL A 226 -17.64 -37.40 31.61
N GLY A 227 -17.80 -36.48 30.63
CA GLY A 227 -18.92 -36.54 29.66
C GLY A 227 -18.67 -37.60 28.56
N PRO A 228 -19.74 -38.10 27.91
CA PRO A 228 -19.65 -39.16 26.87
C PRO A 228 -19.19 -38.63 25.53
N VAL A 229 -18.36 -37.56 25.50
CA VAL A 229 -17.89 -36.92 24.23
C VAL A 229 -16.56 -37.49 23.85
N ARG A 230 -16.46 -38.12 22.66
CA ARG A 230 -15.21 -38.59 22.10
C ARG A 230 -14.27 -37.41 21.89
N SER A 231 -12.98 -37.56 22.21
CA SER A 231 -11.92 -36.55 22.08
C SER A 231 -11.85 -35.91 20.68
N GLU A 232 -12.07 -36.70 19.63
CA GLU A 232 -12.06 -36.23 18.26
C GLU A 232 -13.25 -35.30 17.96
N SER A 233 -14.43 -35.63 18.46
CA SER A 233 -15.63 -34.81 18.32
C SER A 233 -15.52 -33.51 19.09
N TYR A 234 -14.80 -33.49 20.22
CA TYR A 234 -14.54 -32.28 21.00
C TYR A 234 -13.73 -31.24 20.20
N GLY A 235 -12.59 -31.64 19.65
CA GLY A 235 -11.73 -30.76 18.87
C GLY A 235 -12.41 -30.17 17.63
N ALA A 236 -13.17 -31.03 16.91
CA ALA A 236 -13.91 -30.58 15.73
C ALA A 236 -15.03 -29.56 16.10
N GLN A 237 -15.75 -29.79 17.18
CA GLN A 237 -16.81 -28.87 17.63
C GLN A 237 -16.25 -27.52 18.09
N VAL A 238 -15.12 -27.49 18.78
CA VAL A 238 -14.44 -26.24 19.16
C VAL A 238 -13.90 -25.54 17.93
N GLY A 239 -13.26 -26.27 17.01
CA GLY A 239 -12.78 -25.69 15.72
C GLY A 239 -13.91 -25.05 14.91
N LEU A 240 -15.08 -25.72 14.83
CA LEU A 240 -16.23 -25.14 14.13
C LEU A 240 -16.75 -23.86 14.82
N ALA A 241 -16.70 -23.81 16.16
CA ALA A 241 -17.05 -22.58 16.89
C ALA A 241 -16.07 -21.44 16.60
N CYS A 242 -14.78 -21.74 16.42
CA CYS A 242 -13.76 -20.75 16.01
C CYS A 242 -14.03 -20.22 14.60
N VAL A 243 -14.36 -21.11 13.66
CA VAL A 243 -14.73 -20.71 12.30
C VAL A 243 -15.97 -19.82 12.32
N LEU A 244 -17.01 -20.17 13.07
CA LEU A 244 -18.21 -19.33 13.18
C LEU A 244 -17.91 -17.94 13.76
N ALA A 245 -17.08 -17.86 14.78
CA ALA A 245 -16.66 -16.58 15.38
C ALA A 245 -15.92 -15.70 14.36
N SER A 246 -15.00 -16.29 13.59
CA SER A 246 -14.26 -15.60 12.54
C SER A 246 -15.16 -15.16 11.37
N LEU A 247 -16.15 -15.98 10.98
CA LEU A 247 -17.14 -15.61 9.97
C LEU A 247 -17.96 -14.37 10.39
N VAL A 248 -18.30 -14.24 11.67
CA VAL A 248 -18.99 -13.04 12.18
C VAL A 248 -18.10 -11.80 12.05
N ILE A 249 -16.83 -11.90 12.46
CA ILE A 249 -15.87 -10.79 12.34
C ILE A 249 -15.69 -10.38 10.88
N TRP A 250 -15.46 -11.35 10.00
CA TRP A 250 -15.33 -11.13 8.56
C TRP A 250 -16.60 -10.46 7.99
N ALA A 251 -17.78 -10.98 8.29
CA ALA A 251 -19.03 -10.45 7.77
C ALA A 251 -19.25 -8.98 8.18
N VAL A 252 -18.89 -8.61 9.42
CA VAL A 252 -18.98 -7.23 9.90
C VAL A 252 -18.03 -6.32 9.12
N ILE A 253 -16.75 -6.70 8.97
CA ILE A 253 -15.76 -5.87 8.28
C ILE A 253 -16.05 -5.80 6.77
N ALA A 254 -16.38 -6.93 6.13
CA ALA A 254 -16.72 -6.96 4.71
C ALA A 254 -17.99 -6.15 4.42
N ALA A 255 -19.04 -6.29 5.24
CA ALA A 255 -20.27 -5.51 5.11
C ALA A 255 -20.01 -4.00 5.30
N ALA A 256 -19.16 -3.61 6.25
CA ALA A 256 -18.77 -2.22 6.44
C ALA A 256 -18.04 -1.67 5.18
N GLY A 257 -17.10 -2.41 4.61
CA GLY A 257 -16.41 -2.03 3.39
C GLY A 257 -17.36 -1.89 2.19
N LEU A 258 -18.25 -2.85 1.99
CA LEU A 258 -19.24 -2.81 0.91
C LEU A 258 -20.24 -1.65 1.09
N ALA A 259 -20.64 -1.34 2.33
CA ALA A 259 -21.57 -0.27 2.62
C ALA A 259 -20.96 1.14 2.46
N VAL A 260 -19.71 1.32 2.91
CA VAL A 260 -19.01 2.61 2.87
C VAL A 260 -18.54 2.92 1.45
N PHE A 261 -17.85 1.98 0.79
CA PHE A 261 -17.20 2.24 -0.50
C PHE A 261 -18.08 1.90 -1.71
N ARG A 262 -19.14 1.12 -1.54
CA ARG A 262 -20.12 0.74 -2.58
C ARG A 262 -19.48 0.35 -3.92
N PRO A 263 -18.51 -0.56 -3.96
CA PRO A 263 -17.73 -0.83 -5.18
C PRO A 263 -18.59 -1.25 -6.37
N LEU A 264 -19.65 -2.03 -6.15
CA LEU A 264 -20.57 -2.45 -7.23
C LEU A 264 -21.37 -1.26 -7.81
N ALA A 265 -21.76 -0.28 -6.99
CA ALA A 265 -22.43 0.92 -7.47
C ALA A 265 -21.45 1.86 -8.21
N GLY A 266 -20.16 1.76 -7.92
CA GLY A 266 -19.07 2.45 -8.62
C GLY A 266 -18.62 1.78 -9.92
N GLY A 267 -19.31 0.75 -10.40
CA GLY A 267 -19.01 0.09 -11.67
C GLY A 267 -18.00 -1.07 -11.59
N ALA A 268 -17.53 -1.43 -10.38
CA ALA A 268 -16.59 -2.54 -10.24
C ALA A 268 -17.20 -3.88 -10.64
N ALA A 269 -16.43 -4.71 -11.35
CA ALA A 269 -16.84 -6.04 -11.75
C ALA A 269 -17.18 -6.90 -10.51
N PRO A 270 -18.30 -7.64 -10.51
CA PRO A 270 -18.68 -8.49 -9.38
C PRO A 270 -17.60 -9.54 -9.02
N ALA A 271 -16.86 -10.03 -10.00
CA ALA A 271 -15.76 -10.98 -9.79
C ALA A 271 -14.63 -10.37 -8.98
N SER A 272 -14.25 -9.10 -9.23
CA SER A 272 -13.23 -8.40 -8.47
C SER A 272 -13.65 -8.20 -7.02
N VAL A 273 -14.90 -7.79 -6.81
CA VAL A 273 -15.46 -7.63 -5.45
C VAL A 273 -15.48 -8.97 -4.72
N ALA A 274 -15.85 -10.06 -5.39
CA ALA A 274 -15.83 -11.40 -4.82
C ALA A 274 -14.42 -11.84 -4.40
N ILE A 275 -13.40 -11.62 -5.25
CA ILE A 275 -11.99 -11.93 -4.93
C ILE A 275 -11.55 -11.19 -3.66
N VAL A 276 -11.86 -9.90 -3.53
CA VAL A 276 -11.54 -9.11 -2.34
C VAL A 276 -12.24 -9.69 -1.10
N VAL A 277 -13.54 -9.93 -1.17
CA VAL A 277 -14.35 -10.41 -0.04
C VAL A 277 -13.91 -11.81 0.40
N PHE A 278 -13.62 -12.73 -0.54
CA PHE A 278 -13.11 -14.06 -0.21
C PHE A 278 -11.64 -14.04 0.25
N GLY A 279 -10.80 -13.14 -0.25
CA GLY A 279 -9.46 -12.91 0.27
C GLY A 279 -9.48 -12.47 1.73
N GLN A 280 -10.34 -11.53 2.08
CA GLN A 280 -10.59 -11.11 3.47
C GLN A 280 -11.07 -12.29 4.34
N LEU A 281 -11.94 -13.17 3.82
CA LEU A 281 -12.37 -14.37 4.52
C LEU A 281 -11.20 -15.32 4.81
N GLY A 282 -10.32 -15.53 3.82
CA GLY A 282 -9.12 -16.35 3.99
C GLY A 282 -8.25 -15.86 5.15
N VAL A 283 -7.98 -14.54 5.20
CA VAL A 283 -7.20 -13.91 6.27
C VAL A 283 -7.89 -14.07 7.65
N ALA A 284 -9.20 -13.90 7.72
CA ALA A 284 -9.95 -14.09 8.95
C ALA A 284 -9.86 -15.55 9.46
N LEU A 285 -9.93 -16.52 8.56
CA LEU A 285 -9.77 -17.95 8.88
C LEU A 285 -8.35 -18.30 9.32
N ILE A 286 -7.31 -17.67 8.75
CA ILE A 286 -5.93 -17.79 9.25
C ILE A 286 -5.88 -17.29 10.70
N GLY A 287 -6.49 -16.15 11.01
CA GLY A 287 -6.60 -15.65 12.38
C GLY A 287 -7.32 -16.62 13.31
N ALA A 288 -8.42 -17.25 12.85
CA ALA A 288 -9.13 -18.27 13.61
C ALA A 288 -8.25 -19.49 13.92
N ALA A 289 -7.55 -20.00 12.92
CA ALA A 289 -6.64 -21.14 13.06
C ALA A 289 -5.48 -20.81 14.01
N PHE A 290 -4.93 -19.61 13.92
CA PHE A 290 -3.86 -19.14 14.79
C PHE A 290 -4.34 -18.93 16.23
N GLY A 291 -5.50 -18.34 16.45
CA GLY A 291 -6.11 -18.23 17.78
C GLY A 291 -6.40 -19.58 18.42
N PHE A 292 -6.88 -20.54 17.62
CA PHE A 292 -7.07 -21.91 18.06
C PHE A 292 -5.73 -22.59 18.40
N LEU A 293 -4.66 -22.35 17.60
CA LEU A 293 -3.31 -22.83 17.88
C LEU A 293 -2.77 -22.26 19.20
N LEU A 294 -2.89 -20.97 19.44
CA LEU A 294 -2.47 -20.32 20.69
C LEU A 294 -3.20 -20.92 21.91
N TRP A 295 -4.50 -21.18 21.77
CA TRP A 295 -5.25 -21.87 22.81
C TRP A 295 -4.73 -23.28 23.06
N GLN A 296 -4.43 -24.08 22.03
CA GLN A 296 -3.85 -25.41 22.17
C GLN A 296 -2.47 -25.38 22.82
N LEU A 297 -1.66 -24.38 22.49
CA LEU A 297 -0.35 -24.14 23.11
C LEU A 297 -0.42 -23.69 24.57
N GLY A 298 -1.61 -23.37 25.06
CA GLY A 298 -1.77 -22.95 26.45
C GLY A 298 -1.40 -21.49 26.68
N ALA A 299 -1.38 -20.65 25.65
CA ALA A 299 -1.04 -19.24 25.76
C ALA A 299 -1.92 -18.53 26.81
N SER A 300 -1.33 -17.66 27.62
CA SER A 300 -2.07 -16.74 28.47
C SER A 300 -2.73 -15.64 27.62
N GLU A 301 -3.63 -14.88 28.23
CA GLU A 301 -4.29 -13.75 27.57
C GLU A 301 -3.27 -12.75 27.04
N SER A 302 -2.26 -12.38 27.85
CA SER A 302 -1.20 -11.45 27.45
C SER A 302 -0.36 -12.00 26.28
N VAL A 303 -0.02 -13.29 26.28
CA VAL A 303 0.70 -13.94 25.20
C VAL A 303 -0.14 -14.00 23.94
N ALA A 304 -1.46 -14.28 24.05
CA ALA A 304 -2.36 -14.30 22.92
C ALA A 304 -2.49 -12.91 22.28
N ASN A 305 -2.64 -11.86 23.10
CA ASN A 305 -2.65 -10.48 22.63
C ASN A 305 -1.33 -10.09 21.97
N GLY A 306 -0.19 -10.33 22.61
CA GLY A 306 1.12 -10.01 22.06
C GLY A 306 1.38 -10.74 20.74
N ALA A 307 1.19 -12.06 20.71
CA ALA A 307 1.42 -12.87 19.52
C ALA A 307 0.48 -12.52 18.37
N GLY A 308 -0.82 -12.29 18.65
CA GLY A 308 -1.79 -11.88 17.65
C GLY A 308 -1.44 -10.55 17.00
N ASN A 309 -1.05 -9.56 17.80
CA ASN A 309 -0.64 -8.26 17.27
C ASN A 309 0.67 -8.32 16.50
N ILE A 310 1.72 -8.95 17.05
CA ILE A 310 3.05 -9.01 16.41
C ILE A 310 2.98 -9.78 15.09
N VAL A 311 2.36 -10.97 15.09
CA VAL A 311 2.25 -11.77 13.87
C VAL A 311 1.35 -11.10 12.84
N GLY A 312 0.21 -10.52 13.27
CA GLY A 312 -0.69 -9.80 12.38
C GLY A 312 -0.02 -8.60 11.74
N LEU A 313 0.73 -7.81 12.53
CA LEU A 313 1.46 -6.65 12.05
C LEU A 313 2.57 -7.07 11.06
N ALA A 314 3.40 -8.04 11.43
CA ALA A 314 4.47 -8.54 10.57
C ALA A 314 3.92 -9.06 9.23
N CYS A 315 2.88 -9.91 9.26
CA CYS A 315 2.27 -10.43 8.03
C CYS A 315 1.66 -9.32 7.18
N SER A 316 1.07 -8.28 7.78
CA SER A 316 0.49 -7.15 7.04
C SER A 316 1.57 -6.30 6.36
N PHE A 317 2.71 -6.08 6.99
CA PHE A 317 3.84 -5.41 6.35
C PHE A 317 4.41 -6.23 5.19
N PHE A 318 4.69 -7.51 5.43
CA PHE A 318 5.26 -8.39 4.39
C PHE A 318 4.29 -8.71 3.25
N SER A 319 2.99 -8.59 3.45
CA SER A 319 2.02 -8.87 2.37
C SER A 319 1.91 -7.78 1.31
N GLY A 320 2.51 -6.62 1.51
CA GLY A 320 2.30 -5.47 0.63
C GLY A 320 1.04 -4.65 0.96
N ALA A 321 0.32 -5.02 2.03
CA ALA A 321 -0.91 -4.33 2.42
C ALA A 321 -0.68 -2.88 2.87
N TRP A 322 0.45 -2.60 3.53
CA TRP A 322 0.79 -1.29 4.09
C TRP A 322 1.94 -0.60 3.37
N ILE A 323 2.85 -1.37 2.82
CA ILE A 323 3.98 -0.87 2.03
C ILE A 323 3.95 -1.59 0.69
N PRO A 324 3.79 -0.87 -0.43
CA PRO A 324 3.80 -1.48 -1.76
C PRO A 324 5.08 -2.29 -2.00
N LEU A 325 4.95 -3.53 -2.44
CA LEU A 325 6.10 -4.41 -2.69
C LEU A 325 6.97 -3.94 -3.88
N SER A 326 6.48 -3.01 -4.67
CA SER A 326 7.23 -2.39 -5.78
C SER A 326 8.41 -1.53 -5.31
N ILE A 327 8.34 -0.99 -4.08
CA ILE A 327 9.39 -0.11 -3.52
C ILE A 327 10.36 -0.85 -2.60
N VAL A 328 10.15 -2.15 -2.34
CA VAL A 328 11.04 -2.95 -1.50
C VAL A 328 11.98 -3.82 -2.35
N GLY A 329 13.15 -4.14 -1.80
CA GLY A 329 14.15 -4.96 -2.50
C GLY A 329 13.64 -6.38 -2.81
N GLU A 330 14.22 -7.00 -3.85
CA GLU A 330 13.79 -8.30 -4.36
C GLU A 330 13.79 -9.41 -3.29
N GLY A 331 14.79 -9.44 -2.42
CA GLY A 331 14.86 -10.42 -1.31
C GLY A 331 13.66 -10.35 -0.36
N VAL A 332 13.16 -9.14 -0.06
CA VAL A 332 11.97 -8.94 0.77
C VAL A 332 10.72 -9.42 0.04
N ARG A 333 10.62 -9.16 -1.26
CA ARG A 333 9.50 -9.60 -2.10
C ARG A 333 9.41 -11.13 -2.18
N VAL A 334 10.55 -11.81 -2.32
CA VAL A 334 10.60 -13.28 -2.29
C VAL A 334 10.17 -13.79 -0.91
N ALA A 335 10.67 -13.20 0.19
CA ALA A 335 10.27 -13.58 1.54
C ALA A 335 8.78 -13.35 1.81
N ALA A 336 8.21 -12.30 1.25
CA ALA A 336 6.78 -11.97 1.36
C ALA A 336 5.89 -13.11 0.86
N ALA A 337 6.24 -13.77 -0.24
CA ALA A 337 5.49 -14.88 -0.82
C ALA A 337 5.34 -16.10 0.12
N PHE A 338 6.22 -16.22 1.13
CA PHE A 338 6.13 -17.23 2.18
C PHE A 338 5.27 -16.80 3.37
N THR A 339 4.64 -15.62 3.31
CA THR A 339 3.73 -15.17 4.36
C THR A 339 2.28 -15.48 4.02
N PRO A 340 1.45 -15.78 5.04
CA PRO A 340 0.08 -16.22 4.78
C PRO A 340 -0.84 -15.14 4.20
N PHE A 341 -0.54 -13.84 4.38
CA PHE A 341 -1.39 -12.75 3.86
C PHE A 341 -1.03 -12.33 2.44
N TYR A 342 0.19 -12.62 1.99
CA TYR A 342 0.69 -12.21 0.69
C TYR A 342 -0.28 -12.55 -0.45
N TRP A 343 -0.72 -13.79 -0.50
CA TRP A 343 -1.55 -14.29 -1.61
C TRP A 343 -2.91 -13.61 -1.69
N ALA A 344 -3.57 -13.37 -0.55
CA ALA A 344 -4.82 -12.62 -0.54
C ALA A 344 -4.61 -11.17 -0.98
N THR A 345 -3.57 -10.50 -0.47
CA THR A 345 -3.28 -9.11 -0.80
C THR A 345 -2.85 -8.95 -2.25
N ASN A 346 -2.03 -9.87 -2.78
CA ASN A 346 -1.60 -9.86 -4.17
C ASN A 346 -2.79 -10.01 -5.12
N ALA A 347 -3.67 -10.98 -4.87
CA ALA A 347 -4.90 -11.16 -5.64
C ALA A 347 -5.78 -9.89 -5.67
N MET A 348 -5.91 -9.20 -4.52
CA MET A 348 -6.68 -7.95 -4.43
C MET A 348 -6.03 -6.84 -5.25
N ILE A 349 -4.70 -6.70 -5.19
CA ILE A 349 -3.95 -5.67 -5.93
C ILE A 349 -4.03 -5.95 -7.43
N GLU A 350 -3.81 -7.19 -7.88
CA GLU A 350 -3.87 -7.56 -9.30
C GLU A 350 -5.23 -7.25 -9.93
N VAL A 351 -6.34 -7.61 -9.26
CA VAL A 351 -7.68 -7.30 -9.79
C VAL A 351 -8.02 -5.82 -9.74
N SER A 352 -7.34 -5.04 -8.90
CA SER A 352 -7.56 -3.59 -8.82
C SER A 352 -6.84 -2.81 -9.91
N GLN A 353 -5.70 -3.31 -10.37
CA GLN A 353 -4.88 -2.65 -11.39
C GLN A 353 -5.29 -3.03 -12.82
N ALA A 354 -6.11 -4.06 -12.98
CA ALA A 354 -6.55 -4.51 -14.29
C ALA A 354 -7.63 -3.59 -14.87
N PRO A 355 -7.48 -3.09 -16.11
CA PRO A 355 -8.51 -2.28 -16.77
C PRO A 355 -9.82 -3.06 -16.97
N GLN A 356 -9.70 -4.35 -17.24
CA GLN A 356 -10.81 -5.28 -17.40
C GLN A 356 -10.49 -6.63 -16.78
N ILE A 357 -11.46 -7.27 -16.15
CA ILE A 357 -11.30 -8.56 -15.54
C ILE A 357 -11.54 -9.66 -16.58
N THR A 358 -10.44 -10.22 -17.09
CA THR A 358 -10.50 -11.40 -17.96
C THR A 358 -10.75 -12.66 -17.13
N SER A 359 -11.32 -13.70 -17.77
CA SER A 359 -11.53 -15.00 -17.12
C SER A 359 -10.21 -15.63 -16.62
N GLY A 360 -9.10 -15.39 -17.34
CA GLY A 360 -7.78 -15.87 -16.95
C GLY A 360 -7.30 -15.20 -15.65
N LEU A 361 -7.39 -13.88 -15.57
CA LEU A 361 -7.01 -13.12 -14.37
C LEU A 361 -7.89 -13.50 -13.16
N ALA A 362 -9.21 -13.63 -13.38
CA ALA A 362 -10.12 -14.03 -12.31
C ALA A 362 -9.78 -15.44 -11.77
N LEU A 363 -9.40 -16.39 -12.64
CA LEU A 363 -9.00 -17.73 -12.23
C LEU A 363 -7.66 -17.72 -11.47
N GLN A 364 -6.68 -16.94 -11.93
CA GLN A 364 -5.40 -16.75 -11.25
C GLN A 364 -5.60 -16.18 -9.86
N ALA A 365 -6.29 -15.06 -9.73
CA ALA A 365 -6.56 -14.41 -8.45
C ALA A 365 -7.38 -15.31 -7.51
N ALA A 366 -8.35 -16.07 -8.03
CA ALA A 366 -9.07 -17.08 -7.23
C ALA A 366 -8.13 -18.20 -6.74
N GLY A 367 -7.15 -18.62 -7.54
CA GLY A 367 -6.10 -19.56 -7.16
C GLY A 367 -5.26 -19.02 -5.99
N GLU A 368 -4.86 -17.76 -6.02
CA GLU A 368 -4.11 -17.10 -4.94
C GLU A 368 -4.93 -17.01 -3.64
N VAL A 369 -6.20 -16.64 -3.75
CA VAL A 369 -7.13 -16.71 -2.62
C VAL A 369 -7.22 -18.14 -2.09
N GLY A 370 -7.23 -19.16 -2.97
CA GLY A 370 -7.17 -20.56 -2.60
C GLY A 370 -5.94 -20.92 -1.76
N VAL A 371 -4.76 -20.39 -2.12
CA VAL A 371 -3.53 -20.56 -1.32
C VAL A 371 -3.69 -19.97 0.08
N THR A 372 -4.39 -18.85 0.23
CA THR A 372 -4.69 -18.26 1.54
C THR A 372 -5.54 -19.21 2.40
N PHE A 373 -6.53 -19.88 1.82
CA PHE A 373 -7.30 -20.90 2.55
C PHE A 373 -6.46 -22.13 2.91
N LEU A 374 -5.51 -22.53 2.07
CA LEU A 374 -4.57 -23.61 2.40
C LEU A 374 -3.70 -23.26 3.60
N TRP A 375 -3.23 -22.02 3.73
CA TRP A 375 -2.54 -21.56 4.93
C TRP A 375 -3.39 -21.71 6.19
N ALA A 376 -4.66 -21.30 6.15
CA ALA A 376 -5.58 -21.47 7.28
C ALA A 376 -5.74 -22.95 7.65
N LEU A 377 -5.86 -23.82 6.66
CA LEU A 377 -5.99 -25.27 6.84
C LEU A 377 -4.73 -25.89 7.48
N VAL A 378 -3.55 -25.51 6.99
CA VAL A 378 -2.26 -26.01 7.52
C VAL A 378 -2.09 -25.63 8.99
N ILE A 379 -2.36 -24.36 9.34
CA ILE A 379 -2.28 -23.90 10.73
C ILE A 379 -3.30 -24.62 11.60
N ALA A 380 -4.51 -24.86 11.11
CA ALA A 380 -5.55 -25.60 11.83
C ALA A 380 -5.15 -27.06 12.06
N ILE A 381 -4.54 -27.73 11.07
CA ILE A 381 -4.03 -29.11 11.21
C ILE A 381 -2.93 -29.16 12.28
N ILE A 382 -1.98 -28.23 12.25
CA ILE A 382 -0.91 -28.12 13.25
C ILE A 382 -1.52 -27.94 14.65
N ALA A 383 -2.50 -27.06 14.78
CA ALA A 383 -3.20 -26.82 16.05
C ALA A 383 -3.88 -28.09 16.58
N VAL A 384 -4.56 -28.84 15.72
CA VAL A 384 -5.21 -30.11 16.09
C VAL A 384 -4.15 -31.17 16.47
N ALA A 385 -3.05 -31.26 15.75
CA ALA A 385 -1.97 -32.21 16.05
C ALA A 385 -1.36 -31.92 17.42
N ILE A 386 -1.05 -30.66 17.72
CA ILE A 386 -0.53 -30.24 19.04
C ILE A 386 -1.55 -30.56 20.15
N GLY A 387 -2.83 -30.29 19.92
CA GLY A 387 -3.88 -30.63 20.86
C GLY A 387 -3.95 -32.12 21.20
N ARG A 388 -3.78 -33.00 20.17
CA ARG A 388 -3.77 -34.46 20.36
C ARG A 388 -2.56 -34.95 21.16
N VAL A 389 -1.37 -34.42 20.87
CA VAL A 389 -0.13 -34.77 21.61
C VAL A 389 -0.28 -34.40 23.08
N ARG A 390 -0.72 -33.18 23.37
CA ARG A 390 -0.91 -32.71 24.76
C ARG A 390 -1.98 -33.47 25.55
N LEU A 391 -2.99 -33.99 24.87
CA LEU A 391 -3.99 -34.84 25.53
C LEU A 391 -3.38 -36.21 25.92
N ARG A 392 -2.51 -36.77 25.09
CA ARG A 392 -1.83 -38.03 25.37
C ARG A 392 -0.85 -37.90 26.53
N GLU A 393 -0.02 -36.86 26.55
CA GLU A 393 0.98 -36.62 27.61
C GLU A 393 0.33 -36.35 28.98
N ARG A 394 -0.90 -35.93 29.03
CA ARG A 394 -1.62 -35.64 30.28
C ARG A 394 -2.55 -36.75 30.72
N GLY A 395 -2.71 -37.78 29.91
CA GLY A 395 -3.47 -39.00 30.23
C GLY A 395 -2.58 -40.20 30.63
N ALA A 396 -1.26 -40.04 30.47
CA ALA A 396 -0.25 -40.91 31.03
C ALA A 396 0.23 -40.36 32.38
#